data_5c6915c6bf2b32f4a559b5207788777f
#
_entry.id   5c6915c6bf2b32f4a559b5207788777f
#
_cell.length_a   1.000
_cell.length_b   1.000
_cell.length_c   1.000
_cell.angle_alpha   90.00
_cell.angle_beta   90.00
_cell.angle_gamma   90.00
#
_symmetry.space_group_name_H-M   'P 1'
#
loop_
_entity.id
_entity.type
_entity.pdbx_description
1 polymer ?
#
loop_
_entity_poly.entity_id
_entity_poly.type
_entity_poly.pdbx_seq_one_letter_code
_entity_poly.pdbx_strand_id
1 'polypeptide(L)'
;LLGVILFSILFGFFAGRLPDNLRTVQKQFWESFQAVILKLTEWIISFAPIGVFGLVLPILYSAPIGDLIHTLSAFFLTVFLGLLIHLLIVLSILIKLFTRINPFTHLKAMIPVLLTAFSTASSSATLPLTMDVVKEKAKVSNKTCAFTLPLGATINMDGTALYECIVVLFISQLYASIG
;
A
#
# COMPACT_ATOMS: atom_id res chain seq x y z
N LEU A 1 0.68 -6.14 21.73
CA LEU A 1 0.24 -6.10 20.34
C LEU A 1 -0.76 -7.22 20.03
N LEU A 2 -0.44 -8.48 20.37
CA LEU A 2 -1.30 -9.64 20.11
C LEU A 2 -2.69 -9.51 20.77
N GLY A 3 -2.75 -9.00 22.02
CA GLY A 3 -4.02 -8.77 22.73
C GLY A 3 -4.92 -7.74 22.06
N VAL A 4 -4.34 -6.68 21.48
CA VAL A 4 -5.10 -5.66 20.74
C VAL A 4 -5.69 -6.25 19.45
N ILE A 5 -4.92 -7.07 18.75
CA ILE A 5 -5.37 -7.76 17.53
C ILE A 5 -6.54 -8.70 17.86
N LEU A 6 -6.37 -9.55 18.88
CA LEU A 6 -7.41 -10.49 19.31
C LEU A 6 -8.69 -9.75 19.75
N PHE A 7 -8.54 -8.69 20.56
CA PHE A 7 -9.66 -7.86 20.96
C PHE A 7 -10.39 -7.24 19.76
N SER A 8 -9.64 -6.68 18.80
CA SER A 8 -10.22 -6.06 17.61
C SER A 8 -11.01 -7.05 16.75
N ILE A 9 -10.51 -8.27 16.59
CA ILE A 9 -11.20 -9.34 15.86
C ILE A 9 -12.50 -9.73 16.58
N LEU A 10 -12.42 -9.98 17.89
CA LEU A 10 -13.60 -10.33 18.68
C LEU A 10 -14.63 -9.20 18.71
N PHE A 11 -14.16 -7.97 18.91
CA PHE A 11 -15.03 -6.79 18.89
C PHE A 11 -15.74 -6.64 17.55
N GLY A 12 -15.03 -6.76 16.43
CA GLY A 12 -15.60 -6.69 15.08
C GLY A 12 -16.63 -7.80 14.81
N PHE A 13 -16.34 -9.01 15.28
CA PHE A 13 -17.26 -10.14 15.15
C PHE A 13 -18.58 -9.91 15.91
N PHE A 14 -18.54 -9.46 17.16
CA PHE A 14 -19.74 -9.16 17.93
C PHE A 14 -20.44 -7.88 17.45
N ALA A 15 -19.71 -6.88 17.02
CA ALA A 15 -20.24 -5.66 16.41
C ALA A 15 -21.09 -5.95 15.16
N GLY A 16 -20.64 -6.91 14.33
CA GLY A 16 -21.40 -7.36 13.15
C GLY A 16 -22.71 -8.10 13.47
N ARG A 17 -22.90 -8.54 14.72
CA ARG A 17 -24.11 -9.23 15.19
C ARG A 17 -25.10 -8.32 15.92
N LEU A 18 -24.79 -7.05 16.06
CA LEU A 18 -25.71 -6.07 16.66
C LEU A 18 -26.96 -5.87 15.79
N PRO A 19 -28.08 -5.48 16.40
CA PRO A 19 -29.26 -5.03 15.67
C PRO A 19 -28.92 -3.91 14.68
N ASP A 20 -29.64 -3.84 13.55
CA ASP A 20 -29.32 -2.95 12.44
C ASP A 20 -29.21 -1.48 12.82
N ASN A 21 -30.04 -1.00 13.74
CA ASN A 21 -29.97 0.37 14.27
C ASN A 21 -28.64 0.66 14.97
N LEU A 22 -28.18 -0.22 15.85
CA LEU A 22 -26.91 -0.05 16.58
C LEU A 22 -25.70 -0.28 15.67
N ARG A 23 -25.79 -1.23 14.76
CA ARG A 23 -24.74 -1.48 13.77
C ARG A 23 -24.51 -0.26 12.86
N THR A 24 -25.57 0.41 12.44
CA THR A 24 -25.48 1.63 11.62
C THR A 24 -24.80 2.78 12.39
N VAL A 25 -25.20 3.01 13.64
CA VAL A 25 -24.56 4.04 14.48
C VAL A 25 -23.07 3.75 14.70
N GLN A 26 -22.75 2.49 14.98
CA GLN A 26 -21.36 2.09 15.19
C GLN A 26 -20.52 2.24 13.92
N LYS A 27 -21.07 1.89 12.76
CA LYS A 27 -20.41 2.08 11.47
C LYS A 27 -20.13 3.57 11.21
N GLN A 28 -21.14 4.44 11.41
CA GLN A 28 -20.97 5.89 11.25
C GLN A 28 -19.93 6.47 12.20
N PHE A 29 -19.90 5.97 13.44
CA PHE A 29 -18.87 6.38 14.41
C PHE A 29 -17.46 6.06 13.90
N TRP A 30 -17.22 4.82 13.46
CA TRP A 30 -15.90 4.42 12.98
C TRP A 30 -15.51 5.11 11.67
N GLU A 31 -16.46 5.34 10.76
CA GLU A 31 -16.22 6.11 9.53
C GLU A 31 -15.84 7.57 9.84
N SER A 32 -16.53 8.20 10.79
CA SER A 32 -16.21 9.55 11.24
C SER A 32 -14.85 9.61 11.93
N PHE A 33 -14.55 8.64 12.80
CA PHE A 33 -13.26 8.53 13.46
C PHE A 33 -12.12 8.38 12.46
N GLN A 34 -12.29 7.48 11.48
CA GLN A 34 -11.32 7.30 10.40
C GLN A 34 -11.11 8.58 9.60
N ALA A 35 -12.16 9.30 9.27
CA ALA A 35 -12.07 10.56 8.52
C ALA A 35 -11.27 11.63 9.30
N VAL A 36 -11.44 11.71 10.62
CA VAL A 36 -10.66 12.62 11.49
C VAL A 36 -9.18 12.21 11.52
N ILE A 37 -8.90 10.92 11.68
CA ILE A 37 -7.51 10.41 11.71
C ILE A 37 -6.82 10.66 10.36
N LEU A 38 -7.50 10.45 9.24
CA LEU A 38 -6.94 10.74 7.92
C LEU A 38 -6.59 12.23 7.76
N LYS A 39 -7.48 13.14 8.17
CA LYS A 39 -7.20 14.59 8.14
C LYS A 39 -6.03 14.98 9.04
N LEU A 40 -5.95 14.38 10.23
CA LEU A 40 -4.83 14.60 11.14
C LEU A 40 -3.52 14.13 10.49
N THR A 41 -3.54 12.96 9.85
CA THR A 41 -2.40 12.40 9.13
C THR A 41 -1.96 13.31 7.98
N GLU A 42 -2.89 13.78 7.15
CA GLU A 42 -2.61 14.74 6.07
C GLU A 42 -1.97 16.02 6.60
N TRP A 43 -2.49 16.54 7.71
CA TRP A 43 -1.92 17.72 8.36
C TRP A 43 -0.49 17.48 8.83
N ILE A 44 -0.20 16.34 9.50
CA ILE A 44 1.15 15.97 9.94
C ILE A 44 2.08 15.81 8.72
N ILE A 45 1.62 15.13 7.67
CA ILE A 45 2.41 14.90 6.44
C ILE A 45 2.71 16.22 5.71
N SER A 46 1.90 17.26 5.86
CA SER A 46 2.19 18.57 5.27
C SER A 46 3.50 19.18 5.80
N PHE A 47 3.98 18.77 6.98
CA PHE A 47 5.28 19.16 7.54
C PHE A 47 6.43 18.25 7.08
N ALA A 48 6.15 17.16 6.37
CA ALA A 48 7.17 16.22 5.93
C ALA A 48 8.32 16.87 5.12
N PRO A 49 8.09 17.84 4.22
CA PRO A 49 9.19 18.49 3.51
C PRO A 49 10.21 19.15 4.45
N ILE A 50 9.74 19.78 5.53
CA ILE A 50 10.61 20.42 6.54
C ILE A 50 11.39 19.34 7.31
N GLY A 51 10.71 18.28 7.72
CA GLY A 51 11.33 17.15 8.42
C GLY A 51 12.37 16.44 7.57
N VAL A 52 12.06 16.16 6.31
CA VAL A 52 12.98 15.54 5.34
C VAL A 52 14.20 16.44 5.11
N PHE A 53 14.00 17.73 4.90
CA PHE A 53 15.11 18.68 4.76
C PHE A 53 16.04 18.67 5.97
N GLY A 54 15.46 18.73 7.19
CA GLY A 54 16.23 18.67 8.43
C GLY A 54 17.02 17.38 8.64
N LEU A 55 16.49 16.24 8.17
CA LEU A 55 17.15 14.93 8.25
C LEU A 55 18.22 14.75 7.17
N VAL A 56 17.99 15.25 5.96
CA VAL A 56 18.90 15.06 4.82
C VAL A 56 20.09 16.01 4.89
N LEU A 57 19.91 17.23 5.38
CA LEU A 57 20.95 18.25 5.41
C LEU A 57 22.22 17.81 6.16
N PRO A 58 22.16 17.23 7.38
CA PRO A 58 23.35 16.72 8.07
C PRO A 58 24.06 15.59 7.31
N ILE A 59 23.30 14.73 6.63
CA ILE A 59 23.84 13.61 5.86
C ILE A 59 24.64 14.15 4.65
N LEU A 60 24.10 15.13 3.92
CA LEU A 60 24.77 15.76 2.80
C LEU A 60 26.06 16.50 3.23
N TYR A 61 26.10 17.00 4.46
CA TYR A 61 27.26 17.70 4.97
C TYR A 61 28.38 16.75 5.43
N SER A 62 28.01 15.55 5.90
CA SER A 62 28.96 14.58 6.49
C SER A 62 29.46 13.51 5.51
N ALA A 63 28.74 13.24 4.42
CA ALA A 63 29.08 12.17 3.49
C ALA A 63 29.60 12.71 2.15
N PRO A 64 30.57 12.03 1.51
CA PRO A 64 30.96 12.34 0.13
C PRO A 64 29.75 12.16 -0.80
N ILE A 65 29.41 13.22 -1.53
CA ILE A 65 28.21 13.25 -2.39
C ILE A 65 28.23 12.12 -3.42
N GLY A 66 29.41 11.76 -3.94
CA GLY A 66 29.58 10.69 -4.92
C GLY A 66 29.14 9.32 -4.38
N ASP A 67 29.57 8.97 -3.18
CA ASP A 67 29.24 7.69 -2.54
C ASP A 67 27.75 7.63 -2.16
N LEU A 68 27.22 8.76 -1.74
CA LEU A 68 25.79 8.89 -1.43
C LEU A 68 24.92 8.65 -2.67
N ILE A 69 25.26 9.30 -3.80
CA ILE A 69 24.53 9.12 -5.06
C ILE A 69 24.62 7.68 -5.54
N HIS A 70 25.79 7.06 -5.48
CA HIS A 70 25.96 5.67 -5.87
C HIS A 70 25.11 4.72 -5.01
N THR A 71 25.15 4.89 -3.71
CA THR A 71 24.40 4.06 -2.76
C THR A 71 22.89 4.23 -2.92
N LEU A 72 22.40 5.47 -3.02
CA LEU A 72 20.98 5.75 -3.22
C LEU A 72 20.48 5.29 -4.59
N SER A 73 21.28 5.41 -5.64
CA SER A 73 20.89 4.93 -6.97
C SER A 73 20.81 3.40 -7.02
N ALA A 74 21.74 2.70 -6.38
CA ALA A 74 21.68 1.25 -6.25
C ALA A 74 20.44 0.79 -5.48
N PHE A 75 20.14 1.45 -4.37
CA PHE A 75 18.91 1.20 -3.60
C PHE A 75 17.64 1.42 -4.44
N PHE A 76 17.53 2.60 -5.09
CA PHE A 76 16.40 2.93 -5.95
C PHE A 76 16.22 1.92 -7.07
N LEU A 77 17.30 1.55 -7.75
CA LEU A 77 17.24 0.58 -8.83
C LEU A 77 16.80 -0.81 -8.35
N THR A 78 17.29 -1.24 -7.19
CA THR A 78 16.88 -2.52 -6.58
C THR A 78 15.40 -2.54 -6.24
N VAL A 79 14.89 -1.50 -5.60
CA VAL A 79 13.45 -1.36 -5.29
C VAL A 79 12.62 -1.34 -6.57
N PHE A 80 13.01 -0.52 -7.53
CA PHE A 80 12.29 -0.37 -8.79
C PHE A 80 12.23 -1.69 -9.57
N LEU A 81 13.36 -2.36 -9.73
CA LEU A 81 13.42 -3.66 -10.40
C LEU A 81 12.66 -4.74 -9.63
N GLY A 82 12.78 -4.78 -8.31
CA GLY A 82 12.03 -5.71 -7.47
C GLY A 82 10.52 -5.57 -7.65
N LEU A 83 10.00 -4.35 -7.58
CA LEU A 83 8.59 -4.07 -7.79
C LEU A 83 8.14 -4.35 -9.23
N LEU A 84 8.97 -4.05 -10.22
CA LEU A 84 8.69 -4.33 -11.62
C LEU A 84 8.61 -5.83 -11.90
N ILE A 85 9.56 -6.61 -11.38
CA ILE A 85 9.55 -8.08 -11.45
C ILE A 85 8.30 -8.63 -10.76
N HIS A 86 7.98 -8.13 -9.58
CA HIS A 86 6.79 -8.53 -8.84
C HIS A 86 5.52 -8.29 -9.66
N LEU A 87 5.33 -7.07 -10.20
CA LEU A 87 4.17 -6.71 -11.00
C LEU A 87 4.07 -7.52 -12.30
N LEU A 88 5.16 -7.59 -13.08
CA LEU A 88 5.12 -8.16 -14.42
C LEU A 88 5.25 -9.68 -14.45
N ILE A 89 5.99 -10.27 -13.53
CA ILE A 89 6.28 -11.70 -13.50
C ILE A 89 5.44 -12.40 -12.44
N VAL A 90 5.60 -12.03 -11.16
CA VAL A 90 4.98 -12.77 -10.05
C VAL A 90 3.46 -12.69 -10.13
N LEU A 91 2.89 -11.47 -10.18
CA LEU A 91 1.45 -11.30 -10.26
C LEU A 91 0.87 -11.86 -11.57
N SER A 92 1.59 -11.76 -12.69
CA SER A 92 1.17 -12.35 -13.95
C SER A 92 1.10 -13.88 -13.90
N ILE A 93 2.08 -14.52 -13.27
CA ILE A 93 2.07 -15.98 -13.05
C ILE A 93 0.89 -16.37 -12.17
N LEU A 94 0.67 -15.66 -11.05
CA LEU A 94 -0.45 -15.93 -10.15
C LEU A 94 -1.81 -15.77 -10.85
N ILE A 95 -2.00 -14.69 -11.60
CA ILE A 95 -3.23 -14.51 -12.39
C ILE A 95 -3.44 -15.66 -13.33
N LYS A 96 -2.43 -16.05 -14.11
CA LYS A 96 -2.54 -17.15 -15.07
C LYS A 96 -2.82 -18.50 -14.41
N LEU A 97 -2.18 -18.76 -13.26
CA LEU A 97 -2.32 -20.02 -12.53
C LEU A 97 -3.73 -20.19 -11.92
N PHE A 98 -4.25 -19.14 -11.29
CA PHE A 98 -5.52 -19.22 -10.56
C PHE A 98 -6.75 -18.90 -11.42
N THR A 99 -6.64 -18.05 -12.45
CA THR A 99 -7.81 -17.55 -13.17
C THR A 99 -7.87 -18.00 -14.63
N ARG A 100 -6.79 -18.54 -15.19
CA ARG A 100 -6.63 -18.87 -16.62
C ARG A 100 -6.85 -17.68 -17.57
N ILE A 101 -6.92 -16.46 -17.05
CA ILE A 101 -7.05 -15.21 -17.83
C ILE A 101 -5.67 -14.82 -18.35
N ASN A 102 -5.61 -14.14 -19.50
CA ASN A 102 -4.35 -13.59 -19.99
C ASN A 102 -3.91 -12.41 -19.10
N PRO A 103 -2.75 -12.51 -18.41
CA PRO A 103 -2.30 -11.47 -17.49
C PRO A 103 -2.09 -10.12 -18.15
N PHE A 104 -1.55 -10.09 -19.37
CA PHE A 104 -1.30 -8.83 -20.08
C PHE A 104 -2.59 -8.10 -20.47
N THR A 105 -3.65 -8.83 -20.82
CA THR A 105 -4.96 -8.25 -21.08
C THR A 105 -5.54 -7.63 -19.80
N HIS A 106 -5.37 -8.34 -18.67
CA HIS A 106 -5.79 -7.81 -17.37
C HIS A 106 -4.99 -6.58 -16.97
N LEU A 107 -3.66 -6.62 -17.05
CA LEU A 107 -2.80 -5.47 -16.75
C LEU A 107 -3.15 -4.27 -17.63
N LYS A 108 -3.37 -4.47 -18.93
CA LYS A 108 -3.79 -3.40 -19.85
C LYS A 108 -5.13 -2.77 -19.43
N ALA A 109 -6.08 -3.57 -18.97
CA ALA A 109 -7.35 -3.07 -18.45
C ALA A 109 -7.17 -2.23 -17.18
N MET A 110 -6.17 -2.56 -16.35
CA MET A 110 -5.88 -1.90 -15.08
C MET A 110 -4.94 -0.68 -15.19
N ILE A 111 -4.42 -0.34 -16.37
CA ILE A 111 -3.53 0.82 -16.55
C ILE A 111 -4.05 2.11 -15.91
N PRO A 112 -5.32 2.53 -16.07
CA PRO A 112 -5.80 3.75 -15.44
C PRO A 112 -5.70 3.71 -13.91
N VAL A 113 -5.97 2.54 -13.32
CA VAL A 113 -5.87 2.33 -11.86
C VAL A 113 -4.42 2.41 -11.41
N LEU A 114 -3.51 1.75 -12.14
CA LEU A 114 -2.07 1.75 -11.84
C LEU A 114 -1.48 3.17 -11.90
N LEU A 115 -1.84 3.94 -12.93
CA LEU A 115 -1.39 5.33 -13.07
C LEU A 115 -1.92 6.23 -11.95
N THR A 116 -3.19 6.06 -11.57
CA THR A 116 -3.77 6.82 -10.47
C THR A 116 -3.14 6.42 -9.13
N ALA A 117 -2.94 5.13 -8.89
CA ALA A 117 -2.29 4.64 -7.68
C ALA A 117 -0.84 5.15 -7.56
N PHE A 118 -0.11 5.17 -8.69
CA PHE A 118 1.25 5.72 -8.75
C PHE A 118 1.26 7.23 -8.45
N SER A 119 0.32 7.98 -9.03
CA SER A 119 0.26 9.44 -8.86
C SER A 119 -0.16 9.85 -7.45
N THR A 120 -1.09 9.10 -6.85
CA THR A 120 -1.63 9.41 -5.51
C THR A 120 -0.81 8.78 -4.39
N ALA A 121 0.04 7.80 -4.72
CA ALA A 121 0.73 6.94 -3.75
C ALA A 121 -0.22 6.36 -2.67
N SER A 122 -1.50 6.16 -3.02
CA SER A 122 -2.54 5.75 -2.08
C SER A 122 -3.52 4.76 -2.70
N SER A 123 -3.51 3.53 -2.20
CA SER A 123 -4.47 2.49 -2.60
C SER A 123 -5.90 2.85 -2.20
N SER A 124 -6.08 3.50 -1.06
CA SER A 124 -7.40 3.92 -0.57
C SER A 124 -8.00 5.04 -1.44
N ALA A 125 -7.18 6.02 -1.85
CA ALA A 125 -7.64 7.08 -2.75
C ALA A 125 -7.99 6.54 -4.15
N THR A 126 -7.33 5.47 -4.59
CA THR A 126 -7.55 4.84 -5.89
C THR A 126 -8.73 3.84 -5.87
N LEU A 127 -9.19 3.43 -4.70
CA LEU A 127 -10.19 2.38 -4.52
C LEU A 127 -11.49 2.59 -5.34
N PRO A 128 -12.10 3.79 -5.39
CA PRO A 128 -13.31 4.00 -6.19
C PRO A 128 -13.08 3.69 -7.68
N LEU A 129 -11.99 4.22 -8.25
CA LEU A 129 -11.62 3.94 -9.64
C LEU A 129 -11.33 2.45 -9.87
N THR A 130 -10.67 1.79 -8.91
CA THR A 130 -10.39 0.36 -8.98
C THR A 130 -11.70 -0.44 -9.05
N MET A 131 -12.68 -0.08 -8.22
CA MET A 131 -13.98 -0.74 -8.21
C MET A 131 -14.70 -0.59 -9.55
N ASP A 132 -14.69 0.58 -10.14
CA ASP A 132 -15.35 0.83 -11.43
C ASP A 132 -14.66 0.07 -12.58
N VAL A 133 -13.33 0.15 -12.65
CA VAL A 133 -12.57 -0.54 -13.71
C VAL A 133 -12.70 -2.06 -13.60
N VAL A 134 -12.67 -2.62 -12.39
CA VAL A 134 -12.82 -4.07 -12.18
C VAL A 134 -14.22 -4.54 -12.55
N LYS A 135 -15.27 -3.78 -12.24
CA LYS A 135 -16.64 -4.07 -12.68
C LYS A 135 -16.80 -4.01 -14.19
N GLU A 136 -16.33 -2.92 -14.80
CA GLU A 136 -16.57 -2.67 -16.22
C GLU A 136 -15.68 -3.51 -17.13
N LYS A 137 -14.39 -3.60 -16.82
CA LYS A 137 -13.40 -4.26 -17.70
C LYS A 137 -13.12 -5.71 -17.33
N ALA A 138 -13.05 -6.03 -16.03
CA ALA A 138 -12.86 -7.41 -15.58
C ALA A 138 -14.17 -8.17 -15.39
N LYS A 139 -15.34 -7.49 -15.52
CA LYS A 139 -16.68 -8.09 -15.40
C LYS A 139 -16.96 -8.79 -14.07
N VAL A 140 -16.32 -8.32 -12.99
CA VAL A 140 -16.52 -8.86 -11.65
C VAL A 140 -17.81 -8.29 -11.05
N SER A 141 -18.57 -9.14 -10.33
CA SER A 141 -19.84 -8.72 -9.72
C SER A 141 -19.65 -7.58 -8.72
N ASN A 142 -20.62 -6.65 -8.66
CA ASN A 142 -20.59 -5.53 -7.72
C ASN A 142 -20.45 -6.00 -6.25
N LYS A 143 -21.13 -7.10 -5.90
CA LYS A 143 -21.07 -7.68 -4.54
C LYS A 143 -19.66 -8.13 -4.18
N THR A 144 -18.96 -8.78 -5.11
CA THR A 144 -17.57 -9.21 -4.92
C THR A 144 -16.62 -8.02 -4.82
N CYS A 145 -16.75 -7.04 -5.74
CA CYS A 145 -15.93 -5.84 -5.73
C CYS A 145 -16.08 -5.05 -4.42
N ALA A 146 -17.31 -4.84 -3.97
CA ALA A 146 -17.61 -4.05 -2.77
C ALA A 146 -17.06 -4.68 -1.47
N PHE A 147 -16.87 -5.99 -1.44
CA PHE A 147 -16.28 -6.67 -0.30
C PHE A 147 -14.76 -6.85 -0.45
N THR A 148 -14.31 -7.38 -1.58
CA THR A 148 -12.92 -7.85 -1.74
C THR A 148 -11.93 -6.69 -1.93
N LEU A 149 -12.31 -5.64 -2.68
CA LEU A 149 -11.38 -4.57 -2.99
C LEU A 149 -11.03 -3.67 -1.78
N PRO A 150 -12.00 -3.24 -0.94
CA PRO A 150 -11.66 -2.51 0.29
C PRO A 150 -10.81 -3.35 1.26
N LEU A 151 -11.14 -4.64 1.39
CA LEU A 151 -10.36 -5.55 2.21
C LEU A 151 -8.93 -5.72 1.66
N GLY A 152 -8.81 -5.92 0.35
CA GLY A 152 -7.51 -6.03 -0.32
C GLY A 152 -6.67 -4.77 -0.20
N ALA A 153 -7.26 -3.59 -0.29
CA ALA A 153 -6.54 -2.32 -0.16
C ALA A 153 -5.88 -2.12 1.22
N THR A 154 -6.35 -2.85 2.25
CA THR A 154 -5.82 -2.76 3.61
C THR A 154 -4.97 -3.96 4.03
N ILE A 155 -5.27 -5.16 3.54
CA ILE A 155 -4.60 -6.41 3.97
C ILE A 155 -3.58 -6.87 2.95
N ASN A 156 -3.87 -6.74 1.67
CA ASN A 156 -3.01 -7.22 0.58
C ASN A 156 -2.02 -6.13 0.15
N MET A 157 -0.99 -5.90 0.97
CA MET A 157 0.05 -4.89 0.77
C MET A 157 1.40 -5.55 0.44
N ASP A 158 1.39 -6.49 -0.50
CA ASP A 158 2.57 -7.27 -0.93
C ASP A 158 3.69 -6.39 -1.51
N GLY A 159 3.37 -5.33 -2.25
CA GLY A 159 4.35 -4.35 -2.73
C GLY A 159 5.02 -3.59 -1.59
N THR A 160 4.28 -3.21 -0.55
CA THR A 160 4.82 -2.56 0.65
C THR A 160 5.73 -3.52 1.42
N ALA A 161 5.31 -4.77 1.62
CA ALA A 161 6.12 -5.79 2.28
C ALA A 161 7.44 -6.05 1.53
N LEU A 162 7.41 -6.12 0.20
CA LEU A 162 8.62 -6.26 -0.63
C LEU A 162 9.56 -5.08 -0.44
N TYR A 163 9.03 -3.84 -0.47
CA TYR A 163 9.80 -2.64 -0.23
C TYR A 163 10.47 -2.65 1.15
N GLU A 164 9.71 -2.95 2.20
CA GLU A 164 10.22 -3.02 3.58
C GLU A 164 11.34 -4.05 3.73
N CYS A 165 11.17 -5.24 3.14
CA CYS A 165 12.23 -6.26 3.13
C CYS A 165 13.52 -5.77 2.44
N ILE A 166 13.40 -5.10 1.29
CA ILE A 166 14.56 -4.53 0.58
C ILE A 166 15.24 -3.47 1.44
N VAL A 167 14.48 -2.58 2.09
CA VAL A 167 15.02 -1.55 2.99
C VAL A 167 15.81 -2.17 4.13
N VAL A 168 15.24 -3.17 4.81
CA VAL A 168 15.91 -3.84 5.93
C VAL A 168 17.21 -4.52 5.50
N LEU A 169 17.19 -5.26 4.38
CA LEU A 169 18.38 -5.91 3.84
C LEU A 169 19.44 -4.90 3.44
N PHE A 170 19.04 -3.81 2.78
CA PHE A 170 19.94 -2.76 2.34
C PHE A 170 20.64 -2.07 3.53
N ILE A 171 19.86 -1.69 4.56
CA ILE A 171 20.39 -1.10 5.79
C ILE A 171 21.34 -2.08 6.48
N SER A 172 20.96 -3.36 6.58
CA SER A 172 21.79 -4.41 7.20
C SER A 172 23.13 -4.56 6.49
N GLN A 173 23.15 -4.57 5.15
CA GLN A 173 24.37 -4.64 4.36
C GLN A 173 25.24 -3.38 4.52
N LEU A 174 24.61 -2.21 4.57
CA LEU A 174 25.32 -0.94 4.79
C LEU A 174 26.03 -0.95 6.15
N TYR A 175 25.36 -1.36 7.20
CA TYR A 175 25.99 -1.45 8.52
C TYR A 175 27.09 -2.51 8.58
N ALA A 176 26.92 -3.66 7.93
CA ALA A 176 27.93 -4.70 7.86
C ALA A 176 29.20 -4.26 7.08
N SER A 177 29.10 -3.27 6.19
CA SER A 177 30.22 -2.72 5.44
C SER A 177 31.01 -1.65 6.21
N ILE A 178 30.45 -1.11 7.28
CA ILE A 178 31.02 -0.03 8.10
C ILE A 178 31.68 -0.58 9.40
N GLY A 179 31.30 -1.78 9.85
CA GLY A 179 31.82 -2.46 11.05
C GLY A 179 32.85 -3.52 10.74
#